data_2e381cebd4c3946e50d146e65a5edeb9
#
_entry.id   2e381cebd4c3946e50d146e65a5edeb9
#
_cell.length_a   1.000
_cell.length_b   1.000
_cell.length_c   1.000
_cell.angle_alpha   90.00
_cell.angle_beta   90.00
_cell.angle_gamma   90.00
#
_symmetry.space_group_name_H-M   'P 1'
#
loop_
_entity.id
_entity.type
_entity.pdbx_description
1 polymer ?
#
loop_
_entity_poly.entity_id
_entity_poly.type
_entity_poly.pdbx_seq_one_letter_code
_entity_poly.pdbx_strand_id
1 'polypeptide(L)'
;IRLGKANAIVTGGAEAAIYPCGVGGFNAMHALSTRNESPETASRPFSASRDGFIMGEGGGCLVLEELEHAKARGARIYAEVAGVGMSADAYHLTASHPEGLGAKLVMRNALEDAAMQPEEIDYINVHGTSTPVGDISEAKAIKEVFGEHAYKLNISSTKSMTGHLLGAAGAVESIASILAIVNGVVPPTINHEEGDNDENIDYNL
;
A
#
# COMPACT_ATOMS: atom_id res chain seq x y z
N ILE A 1 -19.58 5.34 -10.75
CA ILE A 1 -20.08 6.62 -10.27
C ILE A 1 -19.73 7.72 -11.29
N ARG A 2 -18.47 8.04 -11.55
CA ARG A 2 -18.04 9.10 -12.51
C ARG A 2 -18.65 8.95 -13.92
N LEU A 3 -18.96 7.72 -14.36
CA LEU A 3 -19.62 7.45 -15.64
C LEU A 3 -21.16 7.56 -15.58
N GLY A 4 -21.74 7.97 -14.47
CA GLY A 4 -23.18 8.11 -14.29
C GLY A 4 -23.96 6.78 -14.26
N LYS A 5 -23.30 5.64 -14.01
CA LYS A 5 -23.93 4.31 -13.99
C LYS A 5 -24.50 3.94 -12.62
N ALA A 6 -24.05 4.59 -11.56
CA ALA A 6 -24.52 4.39 -10.20
C ALA A 6 -24.25 5.64 -9.36
N ASN A 7 -25.11 5.94 -8.39
CA ASN A 7 -24.88 6.99 -7.41
C ASN A 7 -24.12 6.49 -6.17
N ALA A 8 -24.24 5.21 -5.85
CA ALA A 8 -23.52 4.59 -4.76
C ALA A 8 -23.07 3.17 -5.15
N ILE A 9 -21.90 2.76 -4.67
CA ILE A 9 -21.32 1.43 -4.88
C ILE A 9 -20.71 0.96 -3.57
N VAL A 10 -21.02 -0.27 -3.19
CA VAL A 10 -20.29 -0.98 -2.15
C VAL A 10 -19.10 -1.67 -2.80
N THR A 11 -17.90 -1.40 -2.31
CA THR A 11 -16.64 -1.94 -2.83
C THR A 11 -15.77 -2.42 -1.67
N GLY A 12 -14.76 -3.22 -1.97
CA GLY A 12 -13.83 -3.70 -0.96
C GLY A 12 -13.06 -4.91 -1.44
N GLY A 13 -12.45 -5.60 -0.50
CA GLY A 13 -11.71 -6.84 -0.73
C GLY A 13 -11.76 -7.74 0.49
N ALA A 14 -11.63 -9.03 0.25
CA ALA A 14 -11.57 -10.05 1.30
C ALA A 14 -10.57 -11.13 0.90
N GLU A 15 -9.90 -11.70 1.88
CA GLU A 15 -8.94 -12.79 1.67
C GLU A 15 -8.91 -13.74 2.87
N ALA A 16 -8.84 -15.03 2.60
CA ALA A 16 -8.68 -16.09 3.59
C ALA A 16 -7.81 -17.20 2.96
N ALA A 17 -6.57 -16.90 2.63
CA ALA A 17 -5.65 -17.77 1.90
C ALA A 17 -4.65 -18.54 2.79
N ILE A 18 -4.74 -18.44 4.12
CA ILE A 18 -3.85 -19.15 5.03
C ILE A 18 -4.30 -20.62 5.21
N TYR A 19 -4.11 -21.38 4.16
CA TYR A 19 -4.37 -22.83 4.13
C TYR A 19 -3.29 -23.53 3.30
N PRO A 20 -3.16 -24.85 3.32
CA PRO A 20 -2.01 -25.57 2.74
C PRO A 20 -1.67 -25.20 1.29
N CYS A 21 -2.67 -25.05 0.42
CA CYS A 21 -2.41 -24.68 -0.99
C CYS A 21 -1.95 -23.22 -1.13
N GLY A 22 -2.54 -22.29 -0.37
CA GLY A 22 -2.15 -20.87 -0.40
C GLY A 22 -0.72 -20.70 0.10
N VAL A 23 -0.42 -21.21 1.29
CA VAL A 23 0.92 -21.18 1.87
C VAL A 23 1.93 -21.91 0.98
N GLY A 24 1.58 -23.11 0.48
CA GLY A 24 2.43 -23.89 -0.40
C GLY A 24 2.76 -23.18 -1.71
N GLY A 25 1.80 -22.48 -2.31
CA GLY A 25 2.00 -21.71 -3.52
C GLY A 25 3.01 -20.57 -3.35
N PHE A 26 2.82 -19.74 -2.31
CA PHE A 26 3.75 -18.63 -2.02
C PHE A 26 5.12 -19.14 -1.51
N ASN A 27 5.15 -20.24 -0.77
CA ASN A 27 6.40 -20.87 -0.36
C ASN A 27 7.22 -21.40 -1.56
N ALA A 28 6.55 -21.98 -2.56
CA ALA A 28 7.20 -22.43 -3.80
C ALA A 28 7.82 -21.28 -4.61
N MET A 29 7.31 -20.06 -4.44
CA MET A 29 7.88 -18.84 -5.02
C MET A 29 9.00 -18.22 -4.18
N HIS A 30 9.34 -18.78 -3.01
CA HIS A 30 10.27 -18.20 -2.05
C HIS A 30 9.90 -16.75 -1.66
N ALA A 31 8.62 -16.46 -1.56
CA ALA A 31 8.11 -15.10 -1.30
C ALA A 31 7.79 -14.85 0.17
N LEU A 32 7.60 -15.91 0.97
CA LEU A 32 7.27 -15.81 2.38
C LEU A 32 8.51 -15.67 3.25
N SER A 33 8.39 -14.90 4.33
CA SER A 33 9.39 -14.88 5.41
C SER A 33 9.51 -16.26 6.05
N THR A 34 10.73 -16.62 6.41
CA THR A 34 11.05 -17.85 7.12
C THR A 34 11.46 -17.63 8.59
N ARG A 35 11.23 -16.41 9.10
CA ARG A 35 11.56 -15.98 10.47
C ARG A 35 10.58 -16.59 11.51
N ASN A 36 10.64 -17.90 11.68
CA ASN A 36 9.75 -18.63 12.59
C ASN A 36 10.16 -18.52 14.07
N GLU A 37 11.40 -18.11 14.34
CA GLU A 37 11.93 -17.94 15.71
C GLU A 37 11.37 -16.68 16.40
N SER A 38 10.96 -15.68 15.61
CA SER A 38 10.35 -14.44 16.11
C SER A 38 9.26 -13.95 15.13
N PRO A 39 8.12 -14.65 15.07
CA PRO A 39 7.09 -14.40 14.07
C PRO A 39 6.44 -13.01 14.22
N GLU A 40 6.41 -12.45 15.41
CA GLU A 40 5.87 -11.11 15.70
C GLU A 40 6.71 -9.99 15.06
N THR A 41 7.97 -10.25 14.70
CA THR A 41 8.87 -9.29 14.05
C THR A 41 9.18 -9.67 12.59
N ALA A 42 8.51 -10.68 12.04
CA ALA A 42 8.81 -11.20 10.72
C ALA A 42 8.38 -10.26 9.58
N SER A 43 7.24 -9.56 9.73
CA SER A 43 6.86 -8.49 8.80
C SER A 43 7.60 -7.21 9.17
N ARG A 44 8.67 -6.90 8.42
CA ARG A 44 9.60 -5.78 8.67
C ARG A 44 9.92 -5.01 7.38
N PRO A 45 8.92 -4.36 6.78
CA PRO A 45 9.12 -3.62 5.54
C PRO A 45 10.28 -2.65 5.63
N PHE A 46 11.06 -2.58 4.55
CA PHE A 46 12.24 -1.73 4.36
C PHE A 46 13.49 -2.07 5.19
N SER A 47 13.41 -2.94 6.19
CA SER A 47 14.59 -3.38 6.96
C SER A 47 15.58 -4.17 6.10
N ALA A 48 16.89 -4.05 6.37
CA ALA A 48 17.91 -4.84 5.66
C ALA A 48 17.75 -6.35 5.90
N SER A 49 17.31 -6.74 7.09
CA SER A 49 17.10 -8.13 7.51
C SER A 49 15.75 -8.74 7.09
N ARG A 50 14.94 -8.03 6.27
CA ARG A 50 13.68 -8.57 5.72
C ARG A 50 13.95 -9.74 4.78
N ASP A 51 13.10 -10.75 4.80
CA ASP A 51 13.31 -12.00 4.05
C ASP A 51 12.07 -12.49 3.28
N GLY A 52 11.00 -11.71 3.26
CA GLY A 52 9.75 -12.05 2.61
C GLY A 52 8.53 -11.51 3.35
N PHE A 53 7.35 -11.68 2.76
CA PHE A 53 6.12 -11.20 3.38
C PHE A 53 5.50 -12.24 4.32
N ILE A 54 4.63 -11.77 5.20
CA ILE A 54 3.77 -12.60 6.05
C ILE A 54 2.36 -12.54 5.48
N MET A 55 1.72 -13.70 5.29
CA MET A 55 0.32 -13.75 4.87
C MET A 55 -0.59 -13.29 6.00
N GLY A 56 -1.55 -12.45 5.66
CA GLY A 56 -2.65 -12.06 6.54
C GLY A 56 -4.00 -12.42 5.93
N GLU A 57 -5.03 -12.47 6.75
CA GLU A 57 -6.42 -12.69 6.34
C GLU A 57 -7.30 -11.55 6.85
N GLY A 58 -8.34 -11.24 6.12
CA GLY A 58 -9.29 -10.22 6.53
C GLY A 58 -10.21 -9.73 5.43
N GLY A 59 -10.92 -8.64 5.71
CA GLY A 59 -11.79 -8.00 4.75
C GLY A 59 -12.01 -6.54 5.10
N GLY A 60 -12.19 -5.73 4.08
CA GLY A 60 -12.56 -4.33 4.19
C GLY A 60 -13.67 -3.99 3.20
N CYS A 61 -14.59 -3.11 3.62
CA CYS A 61 -15.68 -2.67 2.78
C CYS A 61 -15.83 -1.15 2.88
N LEU A 62 -16.00 -0.52 1.75
CA LEU A 62 -16.20 0.92 1.60
C LEU A 62 -17.51 1.19 0.84
N VAL A 63 -18.20 2.24 1.20
CA VAL A 63 -19.31 2.77 0.41
C VAL A 63 -18.80 4.02 -0.31
N LEU A 64 -18.66 3.92 -1.63
CA LEU A 64 -18.38 5.05 -2.49
C LEU A 64 -19.70 5.66 -2.94
N GLU A 65 -19.80 6.97 -2.89
CA GLU A 65 -21.02 7.68 -3.20
C GLU A 65 -20.72 8.98 -3.96
N GLU A 66 -21.59 9.35 -4.88
CA GLU A 66 -21.52 10.63 -5.56
C GLU A 66 -21.70 11.75 -4.53
N LEU A 67 -20.91 12.80 -4.63
CA LEU A 67 -20.80 13.85 -3.61
C LEU A 67 -22.14 14.55 -3.31
N GLU A 68 -22.86 14.99 -4.34
CA GLU A 68 -24.11 15.71 -4.14
C GLU A 68 -25.23 14.77 -3.64
N HIS A 69 -25.21 13.51 -4.05
CA HIS A 69 -26.11 12.50 -3.52
C HIS A 69 -25.86 12.27 -2.02
N ALA A 70 -24.58 12.16 -1.60
CA ALA A 70 -24.22 12.02 -0.19
C ALA A 70 -24.65 13.23 0.64
N LYS A 71 -24.38 14.44 0.16
CA LYS A 71 -24.79 15.69 0.80
C LYS A 71 -26.31 15.81 0.92
N ALA A 72 -27.05 15.47 -0.13
CA ALA A 72 -28.52 15.60 -0.15
C ALA A 72 -29.21 14.74 0.92
N ARG A 73 -28.64 13.59 1.28
CA ARG A 73 -29.14 12.73 2.35
C ARG A 73 -28.51 12.96 3.72
N GLY A 74 -27.61 13.95 3.86
CA GLY A 74 -26.91 14.25 5.10
C GLY A 74 -25.91 13.17 5.54
N ALA A 75 -25.29 12.47 4.58
CA ALA A 75 -24.31 11.44 4.87
C ALA A 75 -23.08 12.01 5.57
N ARG A 76 -22.50 11.24 6.49
CA ARG A 76 -21.14 11.52 6.97
C ARG A 76 -20.15 11.17 5.86
N ILE A 77 -19.40 12.15 5.41
CA ILE A 77 -18.33 11.99 4.42
C ILE A 77 -17.01 11.91 5.19
N TYR A 78 -16.25 10.84 4.99
CA TYR A 78 -14.97 10.61 5.67
C TYR A 78 -13.80 11.18 4.88
N ALA A 79 -13.83 11.02 3.56
CA ALA A 79 -12.81 11.50 2.63
C ALA A 79 -13.39 11.56 1.21
N GLU A 80 -12.69 12.20 0.31
CA GLU A 80 -12.95 12.20 -1.12
C GLU A 80 -11.94 11.28 -1.84
N VAL A 81 -12.40 10.52 -2.83
CA VAL A 81 -11.53 9.85 -3.79
C VAL A 81 -11.26 10.82 -4.93
N ALA A 82 -10.17 11.56 -4.83
CA ALA A 82 -9.82 12.62 -5.78
C ALA A 82 -9.35 12.07 -7.13
N GLY A 83 -8.56 11.00 -7.12
CA GLY A 83 -8.05 10.39 -8.34
C GLY A 83 -7.71 8.91 -8.20
N VAL A 84 -7.54 8.25 -9.34
CA VAL A 84 -7.20 6.83 -9.42
C VAL A 84 -6.12 6.62 -10.48
N GLY A 85 -5.08 5.88 -10.13
CA GLY A 85 -4.05 5.43 -11.09
C GLY A 85 -4.14 3.92 -11.32
N MET A 86 -3.88 3.50 -12.53
CA MET A 86 -3.72 2.10 -12.91
C MET A 86 -2.51 1.94 -13.81
N SER A 87 -1.76 0.87 -13.61
CA SER A 87 -0.61 0.53 -14.45
C SER A 87 -0.30 -0.96 -14.40
N ALA A 88 0.52 -1.41 -15.34
CA ALA A 88 1.17 -2.70 -15.32
C ALA A 88 2.57 -2.53 -15.90
N ASP A 89 3.60 -3.09 -15.25
CA ASP A 89 4.98 -2.99 -15.74
C ASP A 89 5.35 -4.07 -16.76
N ALA A 90 4.54 -5.13 -16.87
CA ALA A 90 4.73 -6.26 -17.78
C ALA A 90 6.14 -6.87 -17.74
N TYR A 91 6.80 -6.79 -16.57
CA TYR A 91 8.18 -7.20 -16.38
C TYR A 91 8.31 -8.69 -16.05
N HIS A 92 7.62 -9.13 -15.00
CA HIS A 92 7.68 -10.51 -14.51
C HIS A 92 6.32 -10.91 -13.93
N LEU A 93 6.09 -12.24 -13.83
CA LEU A 93 4.81 -12.77 -13.34
C LEU A 93 4.49 -12.30 -11.90
N THR A 94 5.49 -12.18 -11.05
CA THR A 94 5.32 -11.86 -9.62
C THR A 94 6.26 -10.77 -9.10
N ALA A 95 7.41 -10.53 -9.74
CA ALA A 95 8.39 -9.54 -9.31
C ALA A 95 8.12 -8.17 -9.95
N SER A 96 8.22 -7.12 -9.14
CA SER A 96 8.17 -5.74 -9.63
C SER A 96 9.38 -5.41 -10.50
N HIS A 97 9.21 -4.49 -11.44
CA HIS A 97 10.32 -3.95 -12.22
C HIS A 97 11.38 -3.33 -11.29
N PRO A 98 12.68 -3.65 -11.42
CA PRO A 98 13.72 -3.18 -10.48
C PRO A 98 13.80 -1.67 -10.29
N GLU A 99 13.44 -0.92 -11.33
CA GLU A 99 13.39 0.55 -11.28
C GLU A 99 11.98 1.09 -10.95
N GLY A 100 11.07 0.27 -10.45
CA GLY A 100 9.75 0.69 -10.01
C GLY A 100 8.83 1.23 -11.11
N LEU A 101 8.96 0.78 -12.36
CA LEU A 101 8.22 1.35 -13.49
C LEU A 101 6.70 1.36 -13.25
N GLY A 102 6.12 0.22 -12.83
CA GLY A 102 4.68 0.13 -12.57
C GLY A 102 4.24 1.05 -11.44
N ALA A 103 5.01 1.10 -10.33
CA ALA A 103 4.73 1.98 -9.20
C ALA A 103 4.82 3.47 -9.60
N LYS A 104 5.82 3.86 -10.40
CA LYS A 104 5.93 5.24 -10.93
C LYS A 104 4.72 5.61 -11.78
N LEU A 105 4.34 4.74 -12.70
CA LEU A 105 3.21 4.99 -13.60
C LEU A 105 1.90 5.12 -12.82
N VAL A 106 1.62 4.24 -11.85
CA VAL A 106 0.37 4.31 -11.10
C VAL A 106 0.27 5.57 -10.26
N MET A 107 1.36 6.00 -9.62
CA MET A 107 1.39 7.26 -8.85
C MET A 107 1.20 8.49 -9.75
N ARG A 108 1.90 8.56 -10.88
CA ARG A 108 1.74 9.65 -11.85
C ARG A 108 0.32 9.71 -12.41
N ASN A 109 -0.24 8.57 -12.80
CA ASN A 109 -1.61 8.51 -13.30
C ASN A 109 -2.64 8.92 -12.24
N ALA A 110 -2.43 8.58 -10.96
CA ALA A 110 -3.30 9.01 -9.87
C ALA A 110 -3.24 10.53 -9.64
N LEU A 111 -2.05 11.12 -9.66
CA LEU A 111 -1.85 12.57 -9.56
C LEU A 111 -2.50 13.31 -10.74
N GLU A 112 -2.32 12.80 -11.97
CA GLU A 112 -2.91 13.37 -13.17
C GLU A 112 -4.45 13.29 -13.11
N ASP A 113 -5.02 12.15 -12.73
CA ASP A 113 -6.48 11.99 -12.61
C ASP A 113 -7.08 12.86 -11.49
N ALA A 114 -6.32 13.10 -10.42
CA ALA A 114 -6.70 14.01 -9.33
C ALA A 114 -6.49 15.49 -9.68
N ALA A 115 -5.77 15.81 -10.76
CA ALA A 115 -5.26 17.16 -11.07
C ALA A 115 -4.43 17.76 -9.92
N MET A 116 -3.66 16.93 -9.21
CA MET A 116 -2.82 17.32 -8.07
C MET A 116 -1.34 17.31 -8.43
N GLN A 117 -0.57 18.13 -7.73
CA GLN A 117 0.88 18.14 -7.81
C GLN A 117 1.47 17.21 -6.72
N PRO A 118 2.68 16.67 -6.92
CA PRO A 118 3.35 15.86 -5.90
C PRO A 118 3.43 16.52 -4.52
N GLU A 119 3.62 17.84 -4.49
CA GLU A 119 3.76 18.64 -3.27
C GLU A 119 2.46 18.75 -2.43
N GLU A 120 1.33 18.35 -2.98
CA GLU A 120 0.03 18.35 -2.29
C GLU A 120 -0.27 17.02 -1.57
N ILE A 121 0.66 16.05 -1.66
CA ILE A 121 0.52 14.75 -0.99
C ILE A 121 1.24 14.80 0.37
N ASP A 122 0.57 14.38 1.43
CA ASP A 122 1.09 14.36 2.79
C ASP A 122 1.47 12.95 3.27
N TYR A 123 0.81 11.91 2.74
CA TYR A 123 0.98 10.54 3.20
C TYR A 123 0.87 9.52 2.06
N ILE A 124 1.74 8.53 2.09
CA ILE A 124 1.66 7.32 1.25
C ILE A 124 1.60 6.09 2.15
N ASN A 125 0.48 5.37 2.08
CA ASN A 125 0.41 4.00 2.57
C ASN A 125 0.93 3.09 1.47
N VAL A 126 2.15 2.59 1.66
CA VAL A 126 2.88 1.86 0.60
C VAL A 126 2.47 0.39 0.49
N HIS A 127 2.83 -0.23 -0.61
CA HIS A 127 2.75 -1.68 -0.74
C HIS A 127 3.63 -2.36 0.30
N GLY A 128 4.93 -2.01 0.39
CA GLY A 128 5.84 -2.32 1.49
C GLY A 128 5.65 -3.70 2.10
N THR A 129 5.91 -4.76 1.33
CA THR A 129 5.57 -6.13 1.71
C THR A 129 6.63 -6.84 2.54
N SER A 130 7.73 -6.18 2.87
CA SER A 130 8.88 -6.83 3.51
C SER A 130 9.63 -7.81 2.58
N THR A 131 9.54 -7.57 1.26
CA THR A 131 10.27 -8.38 0.27
C THR A 131 11.54 -7.67 -0.18
N PRO A 132 12.65 -8.42 -0.39
CA PRO A 132 13.95 -7.81 -0.71
C PRO A 132 13.90 -6.87 -1.92
N VAL A 133 13.28 -7.27 -3.02
CA VAL A 133 13.24 -6.50 -4.27
C VAL A 133 12.09 -5.50 -4.30
N GLY A 134 10.92 -5.87 -3.78
CA GLY A 134 9.71 -5.05 -3.85
C GLY A 134 9.87 -3.72 -3.14
N ASP A 135 10.39 -3.74 -1.92
CA ASP A 135 10.54 -2.55 -1.09
C ASP A 135 11.56 -1.56 -1.69
N ILE A 136 12.68 -2.05 -2.25
CA ILE A 136 13.66 -1.21 -2.95
C ILE A 136 13.04 -0.55 -4.19
N SER A 137 12.33 -1.34 -4.98
CA SER A 137 11.66 -0.87 -6.21
C SER A 137 10.66 0.24 -5.90
N GLU A 138 9.88 0.07 -4.83
CA GLU A 138 8.88 1.05 -4.40
C GLU A 138 9.51 2.33 -3.86
N ALA A 139 10.54 2.24 -3.01
CA ALA A 139 11.28 3.40 -2.50
C ALA A 139 11.90 4.24 -3.64
N LYS A 140 12.50 3.58 -4.65
CA LYS A 140 13.00 4.26 -5.84
C LYS A 140 11.89 4.97 -6.62
N ALA A 141 10.73 4.32 -6.76
CA ALA A 141 9.60 4.88 -7.48
C ALA A 141 9.06 6.14 -6.80
N ILE A 142 8.91 6.11 -5.47
CA ILE A 142 8.48 7.26 -4.68
C ILE A 142 9.46 8.42 -4.85
N LYS A 143 10.75 8.16 -4.68
CA LYS A 143 11.78 9.20 -4.85
C LYS A 143 11.76 9.84 -6.24
N GLU A 144 11.55 9.05 -7.30
CA GLU A 144 11.52 9.57 -8.67
C GLU A 144 10.24 10.38 -8.97
N VAL A 145 9.10 9.99 -8.40
CA VAL A 145 7.84 10.70 -8.64
C VAL A 145 7.75 11.99 -7.84
N PHE A 146 8.18 11.97 -6.57
CA PHE A 146 8.01 13.08 -5.64
C PHE A 146 9.27 13.97 -5.52
N GLY A 147 10.42 13.54 -6.05
CA GLY A 147 11.66 14.32 -6.00
C GLY A 147 12.02 14.75 -4.58
N GLU A 148 12.34 16.03 -4.38
CA GLU A 148 12.67 16.59 -3.06
C GLU A 148 11.48 16.58 -2.08
N HIS A 149 10.24 16.50 -2.58
CA HIS A 149 9.07 16.39 -1.73
C HIS A 149 8.96 15.02 -1.04
N ALA A 150 9.58 13.99 -1.62
CA ALA A 150 9.63 12.66 -1.02
C ALA A 150 10.15 12.68 0.43
N TYR A 151 11.09 13.57 0.74
CA TYR A 151 11.66 13.75 2.09
C TYR A 151 10.76 14.52 3.07
N LYS A 152 9.60 14.95 2.64
CA LYS A 152 8.59 15.64 3.46
C LYS A 152 7.32 14.81 3.64
N LEU A 153 7.21 13.72 2.87
CA LEU A 153 6.08 12.79 2.96
C LEU A 153 6.14 11.96 4.24
N ASN A 154 4.98 11.64 4.77
CA ASN A 154 4.86 10.52 5.67
C ASN A 154 4.69 9.25 4.84
N ILE A 155 5.55 8.26 5.06
CA ILE A 155 5.53 6.99 4.32
C ILE A 155 5.48 5.86 5.33
N SER A 156 4.48 4.97 5.22
CA SER A 156 4.43 3.79 6.08
C SER A 156 3.77 2.59 5.44
N SER A 157 4.20 1.41 5.87
CA SER A 157 3.56 0.14 5.54
C SER A 157 2.77 -0.40 6.72
N THR A 158 1.45 -0.41 6.60
CA THR A 158 0.56 -1.06 7.57
C THR A 158 0.71 -2.58 7.57
N LYS A 159 1.31 -3.17 6.53
CA LYS A 159 1.63 -4.60 6.48
C LYS A 159 2.65 -5.04 7.53
N SER A 160 3.41 -4.11 8.11
CA SER A 160 4.24 -4.40 9.28
C SER A 160 3.41 -4.89 10.47
N MET A 161 2.14 -4.48 10.58
CA MET A 161 1.21 -4.82 11.66
C MET A 161 0.23 -5.91 11.27
N THR A 162 -0.25 -5.91 10.02
CA THR A 162 -1.35 -6.78 9.57
C THR A 162 -0.87 -7.99 8.76
N GLY A 163 0.39 -8.00 8.33
CA GLY A 163 0.81 -8.87 7.23
C GLY A 163 0.21 -8.43 5.89
N HIS A 164 0.45 -9.19 4.85
CA HIS A 164 -0.10 -8.94 3.52
C HIS A 164 -1.43 -9.68 3.36
N LEU A 165 -2.53 -8.94 3.37
CA LEU A 165 -3.88 -9.49 3.26
C LEU A 165 -4.28 -9.78 1.80
N LEU A 166 -3.33 -9.79 0.86
CA LEU A 166 -3.56 -10.12 -0.55
C LEU A 166 -4.77 -9.37 -1.14
N GLY A 167 -5.84 -10.07 -1.48
CA GLY A 167 -7.06 -9.48 -2.03
C GLY A 167 -7.80 -8.51 -1.10
N ALA A 168 -7.57 -8.58 0.21
CA ALA A 168 -8.13 -7.63 1.19
C ALA A 168 -7.22 -6.41 1.44
N ALA A 169 -5.93 -6.47 1.07
CA ALA A 169 -4.93 -5.48 1.45
C ALA A 169 -5.34 -4.06 1.05
N GLY A 170 -5.67 -3.82 -0.21
CA GLY A 170 -6.02 -2.49 -0.69
C GLY A 170 -7.25 -1.89 0.01
N ALA A 171 -8.25 -2.71 0.36
CA ALA A 171 -9.43 -2.23 1.08
C ALA A 171 -9.08 -1.81 2.52
N VAL A 172 -8.30 -2.63 3.24
CA VAL A 172 -7.89 -2.35 4.62
C VAL A 172 -6.95 -1.14 4.66
N GLU A 173 -6.02 -1.03 3.73
CA GLU A 173 -5.09 0.11 3.61
C GLU A 173 -5.80 1.41 3.22
N SER A 174 -6.83 1.34 2.38
CA SER A 174 -7.69 2.49 2.08
C SER A 174 -8.43 2.95 3.35
N ILE A 175 -8.97 2.04 4.14
CA ILE A 175 -9.63 2.35 5.41
C ILE A 175 -8.62 2.98 6.38
N ALA A 176 -7.41 2.42 6.49
CA ALA A 176 -6.36 2.98 7.34
C ALA A 176 -5.99 4.41 6.93
N SER A 177 -5.84 4.67 5.63
CA SER A 177 -5.56 6.00 5.09
C SER A 177 -6.70 6.99 5.34
N ILE A 178 -7.95 6.58 5.16
CA ILE A 178 -9.13 7.40 5.49
C ILE A 178 -9.16 7.74 6.98
N LEU A 179 -8.88 6.75 7.85
CA LEU A 179 -8.83 6.98 9.30
C LEU A 179 -7.65 7.86 9.70
N ALA A 180 -6.53 7.81 8.98
CA ALA A 180 -5.42 8.74 9.18
C ALA A 180 -5.86 10.19 8.92
N ILE A 181 -6.59 10.44 7.83
CA ILE A 181 -7.18 11.77 7.53
C ILE A 181 -8.13 12.20 8.66
N VAL A 182 -9.06 11.33 9.05
CA VAL A 182 -10.12 11.66 10.03
C VAL A 182 -9.54 11.96 11.41
N ASN A 183 -8.47 11.27 11.81
CA ASN A 183 -7.91 11.38 13.16
C ASN A 183 -6.63 12.23 13.20
N GLY A 184 -6.05 12.64 12.06
CA GLY A 184 -4.79 13.37 12.00
C GLY A 184 -3.59 12.56 12.50
N VAL A 185 -3.62 11.23 12.32
CA VAL A 185 -2.57 10.30 12.80
C VAL A 185 -2.21 9.32 11.70
N VAL A 186 -0.95 9.30 11.32
CA VAL A 186 -0.41 8.32 10.35
C VAL A 186 -0.01 7.05 11.09
N PRO A 187 -0.46 5.85 10.65
CA PRO A 187 0.00 4.60 11.24
C PRO A 187 1.49 4.37 10.93
N PRO A 188 2.28 3.86 11.89
CA PRO A 188 3.71 3.65 11.69
C PRO A 188 4.01 2.37 10.88
N THR A 189 5.23 2.29 10.33
CA THR A 189 5.88 1.01 10.05
C THR A 189 6.53 0.52 11.35
N ILE A 190 6.16 -0.68 11.81
CA ILE A 190 6.78 -1.31 12.99
C ILE A 190 7.85 -2.32 12.57
N ASN A 191 8.59 -2.85 13.55
CA ASN A 191 9.63 -3.89 13.38
C ASN A 191 10.87 -3.44 12.61
N HIS A 192 11.05 -2.17 12.35
CA HIS A 192 12.32 -1.62 11.89
C HIS A 192 13.19 -1.29 13.11
N GLU A 193 14.41 -1.83 13.16
CA GLU A 193 15.35 -1.62 14.26
C GLU A 193 16.44 -0.64 13.83
N GLU A 194 16.95 0.14 14.79
CA GLU A 194 18.07 1.05 14.54
C GLU A 194 19.29 0.28 14.02
N GLY A 195 19.82 0.71 12.86
CA GLY A 195 20.96 0.07 12.22
C GLY A 195 20.63 -1.10 11.28
N ASP A 196 19.37 -1.52 11.19
CA ASP A 196 18.90 -2.54 10.22
C ASP A 196 18.52 -1.87 8.87
N ASN A 197 19.45 -1.08 8.34
CA ASN A 197 19.27 -0.29 7.13
C ASN A 197 19.80 -1.00 5.88
N ASP A 198 18.97 -1.12 4.85
CA ASP A 198 19.36 -1.61 3.53
C ASP A 198 20.06 -0.46 2.76
N GLU A 199 21.28 -0.66 2.30
CA GLU A 199 22.07 0.34 1.57
C GLU A 199 21.42 0.84 0.26
N ASN A 200 20.44 0.12 -0.25
CA ASN A 200 19.70 0.47 -1.47
C ASN A 200 18.43 1.29 -1.19
N ILE A 201 18.11 1.57 0.07
CA ILE A 201 16.95 2.34 0.50
C ILE A 201 17.42 3.63 1.16
N ASP A 202 16.87 4.75 0.73
CA ASP A 202 17.13 6.05 1.34
C ASP A 202 16.16 6.27 2.51
N TYR A 203 16.64 6.13 3.73
CA TYR A 203 15.86 6.28 4.96
C TYR A 203 15.61 7.72 5.41
N ASN A 204 16.00 8.69 4.59
CA ASN A 204 15.56 10.07 4.79
C ASN A 204 14.16 10.32 4.20
N LEU A 205 13.60 9.30 3.52
CA LEU A 205 12.23 9.29 3.00
C LEU A 205 11.22 9.11 4.12
#